data_bf14a640894e1f53ceb5cfffdec403e7
#
_entry.id   bf14a640894e1f53ceb5cfffdec403e7
#
_cell.length_a   1.000
_cell.length_b   1.000
_cell.length_c   1.000
_cell.angle_alpha   90.00
_cell.angle_beta   90.00
_cell.angle_gamma   90.00
#
_symmetry.space_group_name_H-M   'P 1'
#
loop_
_entity.id
_entity.type
_entity.pdbx_description
1 polymer ?
#
loop_
_entity_poly.entity_id
_entity_poly.type
_entity_poly.pdbx_seq_one_letter_code
_entity_poly.pdbx_strand_id
1 'polypeptide(L)'
;MSRCRWFGWVLSLLLLWVMSGCSSMDAVKKAAGIKDPAVSIAGVNITRLSAEGLTLQFALDVENPNPIPLDLAGFDYALMLDGKQLLAGEKRDRIKIRARGDSRVSVPVSLKFADLSRLLSGGMKKESLNYELKTAALVDLPVIGVKKFPASRKGSFPVPKVPDVSLTGIDVKNLSLSGAKVVIGASVDNPNSFGVDISQLVYDLSINGKPWVKSKLDKALPLQGKGRSNLSIPVELNFLEMGSSLYQVLMQGKKLNYRLTGDMKFAADHPLLKAVEAPFSKEGIVGTR
;
A
#
# COMPACT_ATOMS: atom_id res chain seq x y z
N MET A 1 -7.98 -75.05 26.08
CA MET A 1 -7.10 -74.11 25.37
C MET A 1 -7.75 -73.70 24.02
N SER A 2 -8.82 -72.89 24.00
CA SER A 2 -9.48 -72.48 22.75
C SER A 2 -10.36 -71.23 22.92
N ARG A 3 -9.84 -70.14 23.60
CA ARG A 3 -10.57 -68.92 23.83
C ARG A 3 -9.87 -67.63 23.32
N CYS A 4 -8.76 -67.74 22.55
CA CYS A 4 -7.95 -66.56 22.17
C CYS A 4 -7.99 -66.23 20.67
N ARG A 5 -8.78 -66.91 19.81
CA ARG A 5 -8.77 -66.65 18.36
C ARG A 5 -9.91 -65.77 17.84
N TRP A 6 -10.92 -65.53 18.68
CA TRP A 6 -12.07 -64.69 18.26
C TRP A 6 -11.88 -63.17 18.45
N PHE A 7 -10.96 -62.78 19.33
CA PHE A 7 -10.69 -61.32 19.57
C PHE A 7 -9.91 -60.65 18.43
N GLY A 8 -9.15 -61.40 17.64
CA GLY A 8 -8.36 -60.85 16.52
C GLY A 8 -9.21 -60.42 15.32
N TRP A 9 -10.33 -61.09 15.06
CA TRP A 9 -11.18 -60.78 13.92
C TRP A 9 -12.12 -59.59 14.12
N VAL A 10 -12.53 -59.31 15.34
CA VAL A 10 -13.37 -58.15 15.69
C VAL A 10 -12.55 -56.87 15.65
N LEU A 11 -11.27 -56.89 16.07
CA LEU A 11 -10.38 -55.74 16.01
C LEU A 11 -10.00 -55.36 14.57
N SER A 12 -9.88 -56.38 13.68
CA SER A 12 -9.55 -56.16 12.25
C SER A 12 -10.72 -55.54 11.46
N LEU A 13 -11.96 -55.84 11.85
CA LEU A 13 -13.19 -55.26 11.23
C LEU A 13 -13.44 -53.83 11.70
N LEU A 14 -13.03 -53.44 12.90
CA LEU A 14 -13.17 -52.07 13.41
C LEU A 14 -12.14 -51.09 12.79
N LEU A 15 -10.95 -51.59 12.38
CA LEU A 15 -9.93 -50.76 11.72
C LEU A 15 -10.28 -50.43 10.26
N LEU A 16 -11.13 -51.23 9.60
CA LEU A 16 -11.54 -50.96 8.21
C LEU A 16 -12.62 -49.87 8.07
N TRP A 17 -13.28 -49.49 9.17
CA TRP A 17 -14.32 -48.42 9.15
C TRP A 17 -13.79 -47.01 9.31
N VAL A 18 -12.52 -46.84 9.67
CA VAL A 18 -11.94 -45.49 9.91
C VAL A 18 -11.35 -44.85 8.63
N MET A 19 -11.16 -45.65 7.57
CA MET A 19 -10.57 -45.13 6.30
C MET A 19 -11.58 -44.62 5.27
N SER A 20 -12.88 -44.67 5.52
CA SER A 20 -13.91 -44.26 4.55
C SER A 20 -14.46 -42.85 4.74
N GLY A 21 -13.85 -42.07 5.63
CA GLY A 21 -14.35 -40.73 5.96
C GLY A 21 -14.14 -39.64 4.89
N CYS A 22 -13.18 -39.79 3.99
CA CYS A 22 -12.90 -38.80 2.96
C CYS A 22 -13.73 -38.97 1.67
N SER A 23 -14.24 -40.15 1.38
CA SER A 23 -15.01 -40.41 0.15
C SER A 23 -16.46 -39.97 0.21
N SER A 24 -17.03 -39.76 1.40
CA SER A 24 -18.43 -39.41 1.58
C SER A 24 -18.73 -37.96 1.22
N MET A 25 -17.83 -37.03 1.48
CA MET A 25 -18.01 -35.59 1.20
C MET A 25 -17.99 -35.27 -0.30
N ASP A 26 -17.10 -35.93 -1.07
CA ASP A 26 -17.02 -35.76 -2.52
C ASP A 26 -18.23 -36.40 -3.22
N ALA A 27 -18.78 -37.47 -2.68
CA ALA A 27 -20.01 -38.10 -3.17
C ALA A 27 -21.23 -37.18 -2.94
N VAL A 28 -21.35 -36.56 -1.76
CA VAL A 28 -22.43 -35.60 -1.45
C VAL A 28 -22.34 -34.36 -2.36
N LYS A 29 -21.12 -33.85 -2.57
CA LYS A 29 -20.86 -32.72 -3.45
C LYS A 29 -21.28 -33.03 -4.90
N LYS A 30 -20.90 -34.19 -5.39
CA LYS A 30 -21.24 -34.67 -6.74
C LYS A 30 -22.76 -34.86 -6.90
N ALA A 31 -23.41 -35.41 -5.91
CA ALA A 31 -24.87 -35.60 -5.90
C ALA A 31 -25.63 -34.26 -5.85
N ALA A 32 -25.11 -33.26 -5.15
CA ALA A 32 -25.67 -31.93 -5.08
C ALA A 32 -25.35 -31.06 -6.32
N GLY A 33 -24.50 -31.54 -7.24
CA GLY A 33 -24.09 -30.78 -8.43
C GLY A 33 -23.26 -29.53 -8.12
N ILE A 34 -22.69 -29.42 -6.92
CA ILE A 34 -21.93 -28.26 -6.47
C ILE A 34 -20.49 -28.36 -6.94
N LYS A 35 -20.03 -27.33 -7.64
CA LYS A 35 -18.65 -27.18 -8.10
C LYS A 35 -17.85 -26.28 -7.14
N ASP A 36 -16.56 -26.56 -7.00
CA ASP A 36 -15.67 -25.70 -6.22
C ASP A 36 -15.51 -24.33 -6.86
N PRO A 37 -15.56 -23.24 -6.09
CA PRO A 37 -15.19 -21.94 -6.58
C PRO A 37 -13.69 -21.88 -6.88
N ALA A 38 -13.31 -21.13 -7.91
CA ALA A 38 -11.92 -20.84 -8.18
C ALA A 38 -11.51 -19.56 -7.45
N VAL A 39 -10.39 -19.61 -6.72
CA VAL A 39 -9.86 -18.46 -5.98
C VAL A 39 -8.47 -18.12 -6.53
N SER A 40 -8.28 -16.86 -6.88
CA SER A 40 -7.00 -16.37 -7.37
C SER A 40 -6.66 -15.00 -6.80
N ILE A 41 -5.37 -14.67 -6.79
CA ILE A 41 -4.89 -13.33 -6.44
C ILE A 41 -4.65 -12.58 -7.74
N ALA A 42 -5.57 -11.68 -8.09
CA ALA A 42 -5.56 -10.93 -9.35
C ALA A 42 -4.44 -9.88 -9.39
N GLY A 43 -4.13 -9.26 -8.25
CA GLY A 43 -3.13 -8.21 -8.20
C GLY A 43 -2.68 -7.83 -6.80
N VAL A 44 -1.56 -7.13 -6.78
CA VAL A 44 -1.00 -6.47 -5.60
C VAL A 44 -0.62 -5.06 -6.01
N ASN A 45 -1.01 -4.05 -5.25
CA ASN A 45 -0.66 -2.66 -5.50
C ASN A 45 -0.21 -2.00 -4.20
N ILE A 46 0.73 -1.05 -4.29
CA ILE A 46 1.05 -0.14 -3.20
C ILE A 46 0.11 1.06 -3.35
N THR A 47 -0.71 1.34 -2.34
CA THR A 47 -1.69 2.44 -2.37
C THR A 47 -1.27 3.61 -1.49
N ARG A 48 -0.45 3.36 -0.48
CA ARG A 48 0.06 4.40 0.42
C ARG A 48 1.52 4.14 0.76
N LEU A 49 2.29 5.22 0.85
CA LEU A 49 3.67 5.21 1.29
C LEU A 49 3.88 6.37 2.26
N SER A 50 4.54 6.09 3.40
CA SER A 50 4.94 7.11 4.38
C SER A 50 6.36 6.83 4.86
N ALA A 51 6.90 7.68 5.73
CA ALA A 51 8.19 7.43 6.38
C ALA A 51 8.15 6.20 7.31
N GLU A 52 6.97 5.89 7.85
CA GLU A 52 6.77 4.80 8.81
C GLU A 52 6.48 3.45 8.14
N GLY A 53 5.96 3.46 6.89
CA GLY A 53 5.57 2.21 6.23
C GLY A 53 4.82 2.40 4.92
N LEU A 54 4.26 1.30 4.44
CA LEU A 54 3.47 1.28 3.21
C LEU A 54 2.18 0.45 3.39
N THR A 55 1.18 0.73 2.55
CA THR A 55 -0.03 -0.09 2.47
C THR A 55 -0.06 -0.80 1.12
N LEU A 56 -0.10 -2.14 1.19
CA LEU A 56 -0.37 -3.01 0.05
C LEU A 56 -1.87 -3.26 -0.06
N GLN A 57 -2.39 -3.24 -1.25
CA GLN A 57 -3.75 -3.67 -1.55
C GLN A 57 -3.72 -4.91 -2.42
N PHE A 58 -4.26 -6.00 -1.91
CA PHE A 58 -4.42 -7.25 -2.64
C PHE A 58 -5.82 -7.33 -3.22
N ALA A 59 -5.93 -7.81 -4.46
CA ALA A 59 -7.21 -8.12 -5.09
C ALA A 59 -7.34 -9.65 -5.19
N LEU A 60 -8.37 -10.18 -4.52
CA LEU A 60 -8.76 -11.58 -4.61
C LEU A 60 -9.93 -11.69 -5.59
N ASP A 61 -9.81 -12.52 -6.60
CA ASP A 61 -10.92 -12.91 -7.48
C ASP A 61 -11.44 -14.27 -7.04
N VAL A 62 -12.74 -14.34 -6.82
CA VAL A 62 -13.46 -15.57 -6.49
C VAL A 62 -14.50 -15.80 -7.56
N GLU A 63 -14.30 -16.82 -8.37
CA GLU A 63 -15.21 -17.27 -9.43
C GLU A 63 -16.15 -18.34 -8.89
N ASN A 64 -17.44 -18.14 -9.05
CA ASN A 64 -18.46 -19.12 -8.68
C ASN A 64 -19.07 -19.77 -9.92
N PRO A 65 -18.71 -21.01 -10.24
CA PRO A 65 -19.27 -21.74 -11.40
C PRO A 65 -20.69 -22.27 -11.15
N ASN A 66 -21.23 -22.11 -9.92
CA ASN A 66 -22.53 -22.66 -9.56
C ASN A 66 -23.69 -21.76 -10.00
N PRO A 67 -24.86 -22.33 -10.31
CA PRO A 67 -26.06 -21.56 -10.68
C PRO A 67 -26.73 -20.86 -9.48
N ILE A 68 -26.19 -21.00 -8.29
CA ILE A 68 -26.67 -20.40 -7.04
C ILE A 68 -25.58 -19.46 -6.48
N PRO A 69 -25.94 -18.39 -5.78
CA PRO A 69 -24.97 -17.55 -5.09
C PRO A 69 -24.31 -18.33 -3.95
N LEU A 70 -23.03 -18.02 -3.67
CA LEU A 70 -22.28 -18.55 -2.55
C LEU A 70 -21.94 -17.42 -1.57
N ASP A 71 -21.72 -17.77 -0.30
CA ASP A 71 -21.26 -16.81 0.70
C ASP A 71 -19.77 -17.01 0.96
N LEU A 72 -18.95 -15.97 0.71
CA LEU A 72 -17.59 -15.89 1.21
C LEU A 72 -17.67 -15.50 2.69
N ALA A 73 -17.40 -16.46 3.59
CA ALA A 73 -17.45 -16.23 5.04
C ALA A 73 -16.23 -15.46 5.56
N GLY A 74 -15.20 -15.30 4.71
CA GLY A 74 -13.97 -14.60 5.03
C GLY A 74 -12.76 -15.20 4.32
N PHE A 75 -11.58 -14.78 4.75
CA PHE A 75 -10.32 -15.35 4.26
C PHE A 75 -9.22 -15.25 5.32
N ASP A 76 -8.30 -16.20 5.27
CA ASP A 76 -7.04 -16.17 6.00
C ASP A 76 -5.96 -15.68 5.05
N TYR A 77 -4.96 -14.95 5.55
CA TYR A 77 -3.85 -14.48 4.73
C TYR A 77 -2.52 -14.51 5.48
N ALA A 78 -1.44 -14.74 4.76
CA ALA A 78 -0.07 -14.61 5.26
C ALA A 78 0.81 -14.01 4.18
N LEU A 79 1.59 -13.00 4.55
CA LEU A 79 2.58 -12.35 3.68
C LEU A 79 3.98 -12.77 4.11
N MET A 80 4.70 -13.36 3.18
CA MET A 80 6.11 -13.68 3.31
C MET A 80 6.94 -12.66 2.53
N LEU A 81 8.05 -12.21 3.10
CA LEU A 81 9.05 -11.38 2.41
C LEU A 81 10.41 -12.05 2.52
N ASP A 82 11.08 -12.22 1.38
CA ASP A 82 12.36 -12.93 1.27
C ASP A 82 12.38 -14.25 2.06
N GLY A 83 11.26 -15.01 2.00
CA GLY A 83 11.09 -16.29 2.66
C GLY A 83 10.74 -16.24 4.15
N LYS A 84 10.68 -15.05 4.77
CA LYS A 84 10.29 -14.88 6.18
C LYS A 84 8.85 -14.38 6.29
N GLN A 85 8.07 -14.95 7.21
CA GLN A 85 6.71 -14.49 7.46
C GLN A 85 6.75 -13.12 8.13
N LEU A 86 6.21 -12.12 7.45
CA LEU A 86 6.10 -10.77 7.96
C LEU A 86 4.83 -10.58 8.79
N LEU A 87 3.71 -11.10 8.27
CA LEU A 87 2.43 -11.01 8.95
C LEU A 87 1.52 -12.17 8.52
N ALA A 88 0.56 -12.46 9.38
CA ALA A 88 -0.58 -13.31 9.07
C ALA A 88 -1.82 -12.71 9.76
N GLY A 89 -2.98 -12.97 9.20
CA GLY A 89 -4.23 -12.48 9.75
C GLY A 89 -5.43 -13.17 9.11
N GLU A 90 -6.57 -12.78 9.59
CA GLU A 90 -7.85 -13.25 9.10
C GLU A 90 -8.82 -12.08 8.95
N LYS A 91 -9.72 -12.19 8.00
CA LYS A 91 -10.83 -11.28 7.81
C LYS A 91 -12.12 -12.09 7.68
N ARG A 92 -13.13 -11.74 8.46
CA ARG A 92 -14.40 -12.48 8.58
C ARG A 92 -15.59 -11.62 8.12
N ASP A 93 -15.42 -10.93 6.99
CA ASP A 93 -16.50 -10.19 6.35
C ASP A 93 -17.25 -11.12 5.41
N ARG A 94 -18.57 -11.23 5.58
CA ARG A 94 -19.42 -11.99 4.66
C ARG A 94 -19.66 -11.19 3.40
N ILE A 95 -19.31 -11.81 2.26
CA ILE A 95 -19.51 -11.22 0.93
C ILE A 95 -20.23 -12.24 0.07
N LYS A 96 -21.32 -11.80 -0.58
CA LYS A 96 -22.05 -12.67 -1.52
C LYS A 96 -21.32 -12.73 -2.85
N ILE A 97 -21.04 -13.95 -3.31
CA ILE A 97 -20.49 -14.26 -4.64
C ILE A 97 -21.67 -14.62 -5.54
N ARG A 98 -21.82 -13.86 -6.62
CA ARG A 98 -22.93 -14.05 -7.56
C ARG A 98 -22.89 -15.45 -8.19
N ALA A 99 -24.08 -15.99 -8.50
CA ALA A 99 -24.19 -17.22 -9.28
C ALA A 99 -23.57 -17.04 -10.66
N ARG A 100 -22.78 -18.01 -11.13
CA ARG A 100 -22.08 -17.99 -12.43
C ARG A 100 -21.36 -16.69 -12.68
N GLY A 101 -20.70 -16.13 -11.65
CA GLY A 101 -20.06 -14.83 -11.72
C GLY A 101 -18.83 -14.72 -10.84
N ASP A 102 -18.13 -13.61 -11.06
CA ASP A 102 -16.93 -13.25 -10.33
C ASP A 102 -17.23 -12.22 -9.25
N SER A 103 -16.48 -12.29 -8.17
CA SER A 103 -16.49 -11.28 -7.11
C SER A 103 -15.04 -10.90 -6.79
N ARG A 104 -14.74 -9.60 -6.85
CA ARG A 104 -13.42 -9.08 -6.48
C ARG A 104 -13.46 -8.50 -5.09
N VAL A 105 -12.56 -8.96 -4.24
CA VAL A 105 -12.40 -8.51 -2.86
C VAL A 105 -11.06 -7.83 -2.71
N SER A 106 -11.08 -6.57 -2.26
CA SER A 106 -9.87 -5.80 -1.99
C SER A 106 -9.49 -5.89 -0.52
N VAL A 107 -8.22 -6.24 -0.26
CA VAL A 107 -7.67 -6.44 1.09
C VAL A 107 -6.52 -5.47 1.30
N PRO A 108 -6.70 -4.41 2.11
CA PRO A 108 -5.60 -3.54 2.49
C PRO A 108 -4.76 -4.21 3.59
N VAL A 109 -3.44 -4.16 3.43
CA VAL A 109 -2.46 -4.65 4.41
C VAL A 109 -1.40 -3.59 4.64
N SER A 110 -1.32 -3.07 5.85
CA SER A 110 -0.34 -2.06 6.23
C SER A 110 0.93 -2.72 6.77
N LEU A 111 2.08 -2.28 6.27
CA LEU A 111 3.41 -2.75 6.65
C LEU A 111 4.20 -1.60 7.26
N LYS A 112 4.72 -1.78 8.47
CA LYS A 112 5.62 -0.82 9.11
C LYS A 112 7.08 -1.11 8.73
N PHE A 113 7.84 -0.08 8.35
CA PHE A 113 9.25 -0.24 8.01
C PHE A 113 10.09 -0.73 9.20
N ALA A 114 9.68 -0.41 10.44
CA ALA A 114 10.31 -0.93 11.63
C ALA A 114 10.20 -2.47 11.73
N ASP A 115 9.08 -3.05 11.32
CA ASP A 115 8.90 -4.50 11.32
C ASP A 115 9.68 -5.14 10.18
N LEU A 116 9.73 -4.49 9.01
CA LEU A 116 10.57 -4.91 7.89
C LEU A 116 12.06 -4.91 8.25
N SER A 117 12.56 -3.88 8.91
CA SER A 117 13.97 -3.78 9.29
C SER A 117 14.40 -4.83 10.31
N ARG A 118 13.50 -5.24 11.21
CA ARG A 118 13.77 -6.35 12.15
C ARG A 118 13.83 -7.71 11.48
N LEU A 119 13.01 -7.92 10.45
CA LEU A 119 12.94 -9.21 9.74
C LEU A 119 14.04 -9.40 8.70
N LEU A 120 14.43 -8.32 8.02
CA LEU A 120 15.35 -8.38 6.91
C LEU A 120 16.79 -8.15 7.41
N SER A 121 17.60 -9.19 7.36
CA SER A 121 19.05 -9.07 7.55
C SER A 121 19.63 -8.18 6.44
N GLY A 122 20.10 -6.98 6.80
CA GLY A 122 20.62 -5.98 5.84
C GLY A 122 19.74 -4.74 5.70
N GLY A 123 18.59 -4.69 6.40
CA GLY A 123 17.70 -3.52 6.48
C GLY A 123 17.09 -3.11 5.13
N MET A 124 16.57 -1.89 5.08
CA MET A 124 15.94 -1.26 3.91
C MET A 124 16.94 -0.86 2.78
N LYS A 125 18.15 -1.44 2.77
CA LYS A 125 19.17 -1.16 1.73
C LYS A 125 18.87 -1.86 0.40
N LYS A 126 17.96 -2.85 0.40
CA LYS A 126 17.57 -3.55 -0.82
C LYS A 126 16.71 -2.63 -1.69
N GLU A 127 16.95 -2.66 -2.99
CA GLU A 127 16.13 -1.93 -3.97
C GLU A 127 14.84 -2.66 -4.32
N SER A 128 14.77 -3.99 -4.07
CA SER A 128 13.57 -4.81 -4.27
C SER A 128 13.46 -5.90 -3.22
N LEU A 129 12.25 -6.36 -2.96
CA LEU A 129 11.91 -7.46 -2.06
C LEU A 129 11.06 -8.49 -2.79
N ASN A 130 11.36 -9.78 -2.57
CA ASN A 130 10.51 -10.85 -3.05
C ASN A 130 9.38 -11.07 -2.06
N TYR A 131 8.17 -11.22 -2.55
CA TYR A 131 7.02 -11.53 -1.72
C TYR A 131 6.35 -12.85 -2.14
N GLU A 132 5.73 -13.50 -1.17
CA GLU A 132 4.76 -14.56 -1.39
C GLU A 132 3.54 -14.26 -0.52
N LEU A 133 2.41 -13.95 -1.16
CA LEU A 133 1.12 -13.86 -0.50
C LEU A 133 0.46 -15.23 -0.58
N LYS A 134 0.12 -15.79 0.57
CA LYS A 134 -0.71 -16.98 0.72
C LYS A 134 -2.06 -16.54 1.27
N THR A 135 -3.13 -17.07 0.72
CA THR A 135 -4.49 -16.82 1.22
C THR A 135 -5.31 -18.09 1.14
N ALA A 136 -6.34 -18.19 1.96
CA ALA A 136 -7.36 -19.23 1.86
C ALA A 136 -8.73 -18.55 2.02
N ALA A 137 -9.53 -18.56 0.95
CA ALA A 137 -10.91 -18.12 1.00
C ALA A 137 -11.76 -19.17 1.74
N LEU A 138 -12.59 -18.71 2.66
CA LEU A 138 -13.57 -19.52 3.37
C LEU A 138 -14.91 -19.34 2.69
N VAL A 139 -15.32 -20.32 1.88
CA VAL A 139 -16.58 -20.25 1.14
C VAL A 139 -17.58 -21.23 1.77
N ASP A 140 -18.76 -20.73 2.08
CA ASP A 140 -19.88 -21.54 2.57
C ASP A 140 -20.58 -22.19 1.38
N LEU A 141 -20.41 -23.49 1.28
CA LEU A 141 -21.02 -24.30 0.23
C LEU A 141 -22.30 -24.94 0.77
N PRO A 142 -23.43 -24.84 0.05
CA PRO A 142 -24.70 -25.45 0.45
C PRO A 142 -24.52 -26.95 0.76
N VAL A 143 -25.14 -27.41 1.86
CA VAL A 143 -25.10 -28.80 2.34
C VAL A 143 -23.74 -29.25 2.90
N ILE A 144 -22.62 -28.61 2.45
CA ILE A 144 -21.26 -29.01 2.78
C ILE A 144 -20.69 -28.15 3.92
N GLY A 145 -21.15 -26.89 4.02
CA GLY A 145 -20.62 -25.89 4.96
C GLY A 145 -19.38 -25.18 4.48
N VAL A 146 -18.69 -24.52 5.41
CA VAL A 146 -17.52 -23.67 5.09
C VAL A 146 -16.29 -24.52 4.74
N LYS A 147 -15.77 -24.30 3.54
CA LYS A 147 -14.51 -24.89 3.06
C LYS A 147 -13.44 -23.85 2.76
N LYS A 148 -12.16 -24.22 2.89
CA LYS A 148 -11.01 -23.40 2.58
C LYS A 148 -10.52 -23.66 1.16
N PHE A 149 -10.39 -22.58 0.39
CA PHE A 149 -9.86 -22.58 -0.97
C PHE A 149 -8.55 -21.78 -0.99
N PRO A 150 -7.39 -22.47 -1.01
CA PRO A 150 -6.10 -21.80 -0.97
C PRO A 150 -5.76 -21.16 -2.32
N ALA A 151 -5.10 -20.01 -2.25
CA ALA A 151 -4.44 -19.38 -3.39
C ALA A 151 -3.12 -18.77 -2.94
N SER A 152 -2.16 -18.65 -3.84
CA SER A 152 -0.90 -17.99 -3.57
C SER A 152 -0.42 -17.20 -4.77
N ARG A 153 0.34 -16.14 -4.50
CA ARG A 153 1.01 -15.36 -5.54
C ARG A 153 2.39 -14.96 -5.06
N LYS A 154 3.37 -15.19 -5.92
CA LYS A 154 4.75 -14.75 -5.74
C LYS A 154 5.06 -13.60 -6.69
N GLY A 155 5.99 -12.76 -6.29
CA GLY A 155 6.49 -11.68 -7.11
C GLY A 155 7.58 -10.91 -6.38
N SER A 156 8.02 -9.83 -7.01
CA SER A 156 8.94 -8.88 -6.39
C SER A 156 8.33 -7.47 -6.50
N PHE A 157 8.67 -6.61 -5.58
CA PHE A 157 8.33 -5.20 -5.68
C PHE A 157 9.56 -4.36 -5.33
N PRO A 158 9.73 -3.21 -5.99
CA PRO A 158 10.76 -2.26 -5.60
C PRO A 158 10.42 -1.70 -4.22
N VAL A 159 11.43 -1.39 -3.41
CA VAL A 159 11.25 -0.65 -2.16
C VAL A 159 11.13 0.83 -2.51
N PRO A 160 9.91 1.39 -2.58
CA PRO A 160 9.73 2.75 -3.02
C PRO A 160 10.16 3.72 -1.93
N LYS A 161 10.74 4.83 -2.34
CA LYS A 161 11.09 5.97 -1.50
C LYS A 161 10.25 7.16 -1.93
N VAL A 162 9.79 7.93 -0.96
CA VAL A 162 9.06 9.18 -1.24
C VAL A 162 10.02 10.17 -1.91
N PRO A 163 9.63 10.82 -3.02
CA PRO A 163 10.40 11.90 -3.58
C PRO A 163 10.67 13.02 -2.56
N ASP A 164 11.91 13.53 -2.55
CA ASP A 164 12.32 14.58 -1.60
C ASP A 164 12.04 15.96 -2.19
N VAL A 165 11.34 16.82 -1.44
CA VAL A 165 11.04 18.19 -1.85
C VAL A 165 11.81 19.16 -0.95
N SER A 166 12.58 20.07 -1.54
CA SER A 166 13.36 21.06 -0.81
C SER A 166 13.30 22.43 -1.46
N LEU A 167 13.48 23.50 -0.67
CA LEU A 167 13.59 24.86 -1.20
C LEU A 167 15.02 25.13 -1.64
N THR A 168 15.16 25.81 -2.78
CA THR A 168 16.47 26.20 -3.36
C THR A 168 16.76 27.69 -3.26
N GLY A 169 15.74 28.52 -3.10
CA GLY A 169 15.88 29.98 -2.99
C GLY A 169 14.55 30.69 -2.89
N ILE A 170 14.59 31.96 -2.50
CA ILE A 170 13.45 32.86 -2.54
C ILE A 170 13.93 34.14 -3.24
N ASP A 171 13.45 34.34 -4.47
CA ASP A 171 13.76 35.56 -5.27
C ASP A 171 12.71 36.62 -5.02
N VAL A 172 13.12 37.77 -4.48
CA VAL A 172 12.23 38.91 -4.26
C VAL A 172 12.16 39.72 -5.54
N LYS A 173 11.01 39.75 -6.21
CA LYS A 173 10.81 40.46 -7.48
C LYS A 173 10.33 41.91 -7.27
N ASN A 174 9.36 42.09 -6.37
CA ASN A 174 8.83 43.40 -6.00
C ASN A 174 8.63 43.43 -4.48
N LEU A 175 9.05 44.50 -3.83
CA LEU A 175 8.89 44.70 -2.41
C LEU A 175 8.32 46.09 -2.17
N SER A 176 7.24 46.18 -1.40
CA SER A 176 6.59 47.42 -0.96
C SER A 176 6.23 47.33 0.53
N LEU A 177 5.76 48.38 1.12
CA LEU A 177 5.31 48.41 2.52
C LEU A 177 4.05 47.54 2.74
N SER A 178 3.24 47.35 1.71
CA SER A 178 1.99 46.55 1.79
C SER A 178 2.14 45.09 1.41
N GLY A 179 3.22 44.72 0.72
CA GLY A 179 3.41 43.33 0.29
C GLY A 179 4.64 43.10 -0.56
N ALA A 180 4.84 41.86 -0.99
CA ALA A 180 5.92 41.46 -1.88
C ALA A 180 5.44 40.44 -2.91
N LYS A 181 6.03 40.48 -4.12
CA LYS A 181 5.98 39.40 -5.09
C LYS A 181 7.30 38.67 -5.02
N VAL A 182 7.23 37.38 -4.71
CA VAL A 182 8.41 36.51 -4.60
C VAL A 182 8.26 35.28 -5.51
N VAL A 183 9.38 34.73 -5.94
CA VAL A 183 9.42 33.42 -6.61
C VAL A 183 10.16 32.46 -5.72
N ILE A 184 9.47 31.44 -5.24
CA ILE A 184 10.05 30.40 -4.43
C ILE A 184 10.57 29.30 -5.36
N GLY A 185 11.88 29.08 -5.34
CA GLY A 185 12.52 27.98 -6.01
C GLY A 185 12.41 26.71 -5.15
N ALA A 186 11.98 25.61 -5.74
CA ALA A 186 11.97 24.30 -5.11
C ALA A 186 12.61 23.25 -6.01
N SER A 187 13.19 22.22 -5.42
CA SER A 187 13.73 21.04 -6.09
C SER A 187 12.94 19.82 -5.63
N VAL A 188 12.61 18.95 -6.58
CA VAL A 188 12.01 17.65 -6.30
C VAL A 188 12.96 16.58 -6.81
N ASP A 189 13.48 15.77 -5.90
CA ASP A 189 14.44 14.70 -6.19
C ASP A 189 13.76 13.34 -6.13
N ASN A 190 13.93 12.52 -7.16
CA ASN A 190 13.46 11.14 -7.17
C ASN A 190 14.58 10.19 -6.71
N PRO A 191 14.54 9.66 -5.48
CA PRO A 191 15.59 8.75 -4.99
C PRO A 191 15.45 7.31 -5.52
N ASN A 192 14.38 7.02 -6.30
CA ASN A 192 14.14 5.69 -6.84
C ASN A 192 14.96 5.43 -8.09
N SER A 193 15.19 4.16 -8.42
CA SER A 193 15.84 3.75 -9.68
C SER A 193 14.90 3.78 -10.89
N PHE A 194 13.60 3.97 -10.65
CA PHE A 194 12.54 4.05 -11.67
C PHE A 194 11.95 5.46 -11.74
N GLY A 195 11.33 5.80 -12.87
CA GLY A 195 10.63 7.07 -13.07
C GLY A 195 9.37 7.17 -12.23
N VAL A 196 9.02 8.38 -11.80
CA VAL A 196 7.76 8.70 -11.12
C VAL A 196 7.11 9.92 -11.76
N ASP A 197 5.79 9.91 -11.85
CA ASP A 197 4.96 11.03 -12.28
C ASP A 197 4.18 11.54 -11.09
N ILE A 198 4.53 12.74 -10.59
CA ILE A 198 3.77 13.40 -9.53
C ILE A 198 2.57 14.08 -10.18
N SER A 199 1.37 13.59 -9.90
CA SER A 199 0.13 14.14 -10.44
C SER A 199 -0.45 15.27 -9.61
N GLN A 200 -0.15 15.31 -8.32
CA GLN A 200 -0.62 16.33 -7.38
C GLN A 200 0.41 16.54 -6.26
N LEU A 201 0.62 17.80 -5.89
CA LEU A 201 1.42 18.20 -4.74
C LEU A 201 0.64 19.27 -3.98
N VAL A 202 0.13 18.93 -2.78
CA VAL A 202 -0.48 19.87 -1.84
C VAL A 202 0.58 20.22 -0.80
N TYR A 203 0.78 21.51 -0.52
CA TYR A 203 1.84 21.90 0.39
C TYR A 203 1.49 23.13 1.23
N ASP A 204 2.05 23.15 2.42
CA ASP A 204 2.06 24.25 3.37
C ASP A 204 3.51 24.65 3.62
N LEU A 205 3.86 25.91 3.36
CA LEU A 205 5.16 26.49 3.63
C LEU A 205 5.10 27.48 4.77
N SER A 206 5.94 27.26 5.77
CA SER A 206 6.18 28.22 6.85
C SER A 206 7.64 28.69 6.83
N ILE A 207 7.85 29.98 7.07
CA ILE A 207 9.17 30.60 7.19
C ILE A 207 9.31 31.22 8.58
N ASN A 208 10.39 30.88 9.28
CA ASN A 208 10.63 31.28 10.67
C ASN A 208 9.41 31.05 11.58
N GLY A 209 8.71 29.93 11.38
CA GLY A 209 7.52 29.54 12.15
C GLY A 209 6.21 30.24 11.76
N LYS A 210 6.23 31.15 10.79
CA LYS A 210 5.02 31.84 10.29
C LYS A 210 4.54 31.21 8.98
N PRO A 211 3.23 30.98 8.78
CA PRO A 211 2.70 30.45 7.54
C PRO A 211 2.86 31.49 6.41
N TRP A 212 3.37 31.06 5.27
CA TRP A 212 3.56 31.91 4.08
C TRP A 212 2.63 31.53 2.96
N VAL A 213 2.55 30.25 2.66
CA VAL A 213 1.83 29.74 1.50
C VAL A 213 1.16 28.43 1.86
N LYS A 214 -0.10 28.32 1.48
CA LYS A 214 -0.82 27.07 1.38
C LYS A 214 -1.35 26.96 -0.04
N SER A 215 -0.92 25.94 -0.77
CA SER A 215 -1.26 25.84 -2.19
C SER A 215 -1.20 24.40 -2.68
N LYS A 216 -1.57 24.22 -3.93
CA LYS A 216 -1.50 22.95 -4.62
C LYS A 216 -0.92 23.11 -6.02
N LEU A 217 -0.18 22.13 -6.47
CA LEU A 217 0.27 21.98 -7.84
C LEU A 217 -0.46 20.76 -8.44
N ASP A 218 -1.35 21.02 -9.40
CA ASP A 218 -2.11 19.97 -10.11
C ASP A 218 -1.50 19.67 -11.50
N LYS A 219 -0.32 20.24 -11.80
CA LYS A 219 0.39 19.98 -13.04
C LYS A 219 1.28 18.75 -12.88
N ALA A 220 1.14 17.81 -13.81
CA ALA A 220 2.00 16.62 -13.83
C ALA A 220 3.49 16.99 -13.85
N LEU A 221 4.26 16.38 -12.99
CA LEU A 221 5.70 16.56 -12.86
C LEU A 221 6.39 15.20 -13.06
N PRO A 222 6.84 14.88 -14.27
CA PRO A 222 7.57 13.67 -14.55
C PRO A 222 9.00 13.77 -14.02
N LEU A 223 9.44 12.75 -13.31
CA LEU A 223 10.80 12.61 -12.77
C LEU A 223 11.41 11.31 -13.26
N GLN A 224 12.55 11.38 -13.91
CA GLN A 224 13.33 10.20 -14.25
C GLN A 224 13.83 9.49 -12.98
N GLY A 225 14.16 8.20 -13.09
CA GLY A 225 14.85 7.48 -12.02
C GLY A 225 16.15 8.20 -11.63
N LYS A 226 16.38 8.45 -10.33
CA LYS A 226 17.49 9.24 -9.80
C LYS A 226 17.54 10.68 -10.34
N GLY A 227 16.44 11.15 -10.93
CA GLY A 227 16.34 12.47 -11.55
C GLY A 227 15.90 13.55 -10.57
N ARG A 228 16.08 14.79 -11.02
CA ARG A 228 15.70 16.01 -10.30
C ARG A 228 14.88 16.92 -11.22
N SER A 229 13.89 17.58 -10.66
CA SER A 229 13.16 18.65 -11.33
C SER A 229 13.11 19.90 -10.47
N ASN A 230 13.26 21.07 -11.10
CA ASN A 230 13.19 22.35 -10.41
C ASN A 230 11.82 23.00 -10.69
N LEU A 231 11.24 23.56 -9.65
CA LEU A 231 9.98 24.29 -9.68
C LEU A 231 10.21 25.74 -9.32
N SER A 232 9.48 26.64 -9.98
CA SER A 232 9.41 28.06 -9.67
C SER A 232 7.98 28.40 -9.33
N ILE A 233 7.73 28.81 -8.10
CA ILE A 233 6.42 29.03 -7.53
C ILE A 233 6.26 30.54 -7.27
N PRO A 234 5.50 31.28 -8.10
CA PRO A 234 5.21 32.69 -7.83
C PRO A 234 4.24 32.82 -6.67
N VAL A 235 4.53 33.71 -5.73
CA VAL A 235 3.75 33.93 -4.51
C VAL A 235 3.61 35.45 -4.30
N GLU A 236 2.41 35.88 -3.98
CA GLU A 236 2.13 37.23 -3.52
C GLU A 236 1.91 37.21 -2.01
N LEU A 237 2.72 38.00 -1.30
CA LEU A 237 2.68 38.15 0.15
C LEU A 237 2.00 39.45 0.52
N ASN A 238 0.97 39.38 1.35
CA ASN A 238 0.26 40.55 1.86
C ASN A 238 0.72 40.85 3.31
N PHE A 239 1.45 41.93 3.54
CA PHE A 239 2.01 42.24 4.86
C PHE A 239 0.96 42.79 5.83
N LEU A 240 -0.19 43.25 5.35
CA LEU A 240 -1.30 43.65 6.21
C LEU A 240 -1.91 42.45 6.92
N GLU A 241 -1.98 41.32 6.23
CA GLU A 241 -2.50 40.06 6.78
C GLU A 241 -1.44 39.28 7.57
N MET A 242 -0.19 39.26 7.09
CA MET A 242 0.90 38.43 7.61
C MET A 242 1.75 39.12 8.67
N GLY A 243 1.62 40.44 8.82
CA GLY A 243 2.37 41.29 9.76
C GLY A 243 3.62 41.93 9.16
N SER A 244 3.88 43.20 9.56
CA SER A 244 4.96 44.05 9.04
C SER A 244 6.39 43.51 9.28
N SER A 245 6.56 42.58 10.22
CA SER A 245 7.85 41.93 10.48
C SER A 245 8.39 41.16 9.26
N LEU A 246 7.51 40.73 8.34
CA LEU A 246 7.86 40.01 7.13
C LEU A 246 8.64 40.89 6.13
N TYR A 247 8.31 42.18 6.05
CA TYR A 247 9.07 43.18 5.28
C TYR A 247 10.54 43.20 5.70
N GLN A 248 10.81 43.27 7.01
CA GLN A 248 12.18 43.29 7.54
C GLN A 248 12.92 41.99 7.25
N VAL A 249 12.24 40.86 7.34
CA VAL A 249 12.81 39.54 7.03
C VAL A 249 13.29 39.46 5.58
N LEU A 250 12.52 39.98 4.64
CA LEU A 250 12.87 40.01 3.22
C LEU A 250 13.97 41.03 2.90
N MET A 251 13.93 42.24 3.55
CA MET A 251 14.95 43.27 3.36
C MET A 251 16.33 42.89 3.86
N GLN A 252 16.41 42.10 4.92
CA GLN A 252 17.70 41.74 5.53
C GLN A 252 18.49 40.69 4.76
N GLY A 253 17.91 40.07 3.73
CA GLY A 253 18.61 39.09 2.86
C GLY A 253 19.22 37.90 3.61
N LYS A 254 18.68 37.55 4.77
CA LYS A 254 19.24 36.54 5.68
C LYS A 254 18.84 35.11 5.29
N LYS A 255 19.59 34.15 5.82
CA LYS A 255 19.19 32.76 5.81
C LYS A 255 17.91 32.59 6.64
N LEU A 256 16.88 32.00 6.05
CA LEU A 256 15.55 31.80 6.63
C LEU A 256 15.34 30.32 6.92
N ASN A 257 14.85 30.00 8.11
CA ASN A 257 14.43 28.64 8.41
C ASN A 257 13.07 28.39 7.74
N TYR A 258 12.95 27.30 7.02
CA TYR A 258 11.68 26.89 6.44
C TYR A 258 11.24 25.53 6.97
N ARG A 259 9.92 25.35 7.01
CA ARG A 259 9.24 24.07 7.13
C ARG A 259 8.25 23.94 5.98
N LEU A 260 8.42 22.89 5.19
CA LEU A 260 7.56 22.55 4.06
C LEU A 260 6.93 21.19 4.36
N THR A 261 5.60 21.18 4.46
CA THR A 261 4.83 19.94 4.72
C THR A 261 3.75 19.79 3.68
N GLY A 262 3.27 18.56 3.48
CA GLY A 262 2.19 18.34 2.53
C GLY A 262 1.97 16.89 2.19
N ASP A 263 1.17 16.70 1.15
CA ASP A 263 0.84 15.40 0.57
C ASP A 263 1.10 15.43 -0.93
N MET A 264 1.68 14.34 -1.44
CA MET A 264 1.85 14.15 -2.88
C MET A 264 1.13 12.90 -3.35
N LYS A 265 0.59 12.97 -4.57
CA LYS A 265 0.11 11.80 -5.31
C LYS A 265 1.04 11.56 -6.47
N PHE A 266 1.54 10.34 -6.57
CA PHE A 266 2.41 9.97 -7.67
C PHE A 266 2.14 8.55 -8.17
N ALA A 267 2.50 8.29 -9.40
CA ALA A 267 2.55 6.98 -10.01
C ALA A 267 3.98 6.69 -10.47
N ALA A 268 4.33 5.43 -10.57
CA ALA A 268 5.58 5.02 -11.21
C ALA A 268 5.28 4.16 -12.44
N ASP A 269 6.23 4.09 -13.35
CA ASP A 269 6.20 3.14 -14.46
C ASP A 269 6.51 1.73 -13.93
N HIS A 270 5.65 1.30 -13.00
CA HIS A 270 5.73 0.00 -12.37
C HIS A 270 4.31 -0.50 -12.04
N PRO A 271 3.98 -1.78 -12.36
CA PRO A 271 2.62 -2.30 -12.19
C PRO A 271 2.03 -2.17 -10.79
N LEU A 272 2.89 -2.13 -9.75
CA LEU A 272 2.48 -2.05 -8.34
C LEU A 272 2.35 -0.62 -7.80
N LEU A 273 2.78 0.40 -8.56
CA LEU A 273 2.86 1.80 -8.12
C LEU A 273 2.01 2.73 -8.99
N LYS A 274 0.77 2.34 -9.27
CA LYS A 274 -0.13 3.07 -10.20
C LYS A 274 -0.70 4.36 -9.62
N ALA A 275 -0.93 4.42 -8.31
CA ALA A 275 -1.42 5.60 -7.61
C ALA A 275 -1.03 5.48 -6.14
N VAL A 276 -0.07 6.28 -5.72
CA VAL A 276 0.48 6.27 -4.36
C VAL A 276 0.28 7.65 -3.76
N GLU A 277 -0.25 7.70 -2.54
CA GLU A 277 -0.32 8.90 -1.73
C GLU A 277 0.77 8.85 -0.66
N ALA A 278 1.52 9.96 -0.53
CA ALA A 278 2.61 10.06 0.45
C ALA A 278 2.64 11.45 1.08
N PRO A 279 2.55 11.54 2.40
CA PRO A 279 2.86 12.77 3.12
C PRO A 279 4.37 13.02 3.07
N PHE A 280 4.74 14.30 3.07
CA PHE A 280 6.13 14.71 3.19
C PHE A 280 6.31 15.85 4.17
N SER A 281 7.50 15.92 4.77
CA SER A 281 7.89 17.02 5.65
C SER A 281 9.38 17.30 5.47
N LYS A 282 9.73 18.56 5.23
CA LYS A 282 11.11 18.99 5.06
C LYS A 282 11.34 20.28 5.84
N GLU A 283 12.41 20.31 6.60
CA GLU A 283 12.93 21.51 7.24
C GLU A 283 14.30 21.82 6.69
N GLY A 284 14.64 23.09 6.66
CA GLY A 284 15.94 23.54 6.16
C GLY A 284 16.14 25.04 6.27
N ILE A 285 17.22 25.49 5.64
CA ILE A 285 17.56 26.90 5.57
C ILE A 285 17.58 27.32 4.10
N VAL A 286 16.94 28.43 3.78
CA VAL A 286 16.88 29.00 2.43
C VAL A 286 17.34 30.45 2.46
N GLY A 287 18.07 30.88 1.42
CA GLY A 287 18.47 32.27 1.25
C GLY A 287 17.49 33.06 0.41
N THR A 288 17.37 34.36 0.68
CA THR A 288 16.72 35.33 -0.20
C THR A 288 17.73 35.93 -1.17
N ARG A 289 17.30 36.20 -2.40
CA ARG A 289 18.08 36.85 -3.48
C ARG A 289 17.31 38.03 -4.05
#